data_09642568fdfa20b75eb32dde330a1ffa
#
_entry.id   09642568fdfa20b75eb32dde330a1ffa
#
_cell.length_a   1.000
_cell.length_b   1.000
_cell.length_c   1.000
_cell.angle_alpha   90.00
_cell.angle_beta   90.00
_cell.angle_gamma   90.00
#
_symmetry.space_group_name_H-M   'P 1'
#
loop_
_entity.id
_entity.type
_entity.pdbx_description
1 polymer ?
#
loop_
_entity_poly.entity_id
_entity_poly.type
_entity_poly.pdbx_seq_one_letter_code
_entity_poly.pdbx_strand_id
1 'polypeptide(L)'
;DRGARTDESIAVLRACWTDDPVSFHGDAFSFDDVRVLPKPAHEIPIWVGGRSPAALRRATALGDGYHCISATPDEIAPIIARVRAERPEAGFVVSHRTGWDPQGMDPEVIRIERDAYEAAGVQYVVAAPWQRTLDDWLRSMELLADIVGPSA
;
A
#
# COMPACT_ATOMS: atom_id res chain seq x y z
N ASP A 1 22.71 1.09 -7.01
CA ASP A 1 21.78 1.95 -6.27
C ASP A 1 20.46 1.22 -6.04
N ARG A 2 20.01 1.11 -4.74
CA ARG A 2 18.76 0.42 -4.39
C ARG A 2 17.53 1.03 -5.07
N GLY A 3 17.53 2.36 -5.23
CA GLY A 3 16.41 3.07 -5.85
C GLY A 3 16.22 2.68 -7.32
N ALA A 4 17.25 2.79 -8.12
CA ALA A 4 17.20 2.41 -9.53
C ALA A 4 16.83 0.94 -9.72
N ARG A 5 17.40 0.04 -8.89
CA ARG A 5 17.03 -1.38 -8.92
C ARG A 5 15.55 -1.61 -8.58
N THR A 6 14.98 -0.85 -7.65
CA THR A 6 13.54 -0.94 -7.34
C THR A 6 12.68 -0.46 -8.51
N ASP A 7 13.10 0.62 -9.17
CA ASP A 7 12.39 1.16 -10.34
C ASP A 7 12.37 0.14 -11.48
N GLU A 8 13.52 -0.47 -11.76
CA GLU A 8 13.65 -1.53 -12.75
C GLU A 8 12.86 -2.80 -12.36
N SER A 9 12.82 -3.16 -11.06
CA SER A 9 12.02 -4.30 -10.58
C SER A 9 10.53 -4.10 -10.86
N ILE A 10 10.00 -2.89 -10.75
CA ILE A 10 8.60 -2.58 -11.07
C ILE A 10 8.35 -2.82 -12.56
N ALA A 11 9.26 -2.37 -13.43
CA ALA A 11 9.15 -2.60 -14.88
C ALA A 11 9.21 -4.10 -15.23
N VAL A 12 10.11 -4.85 -14.61
CA VAL A 12 10.22 -6.31 -14.78
C VAL A 12 8.93 -7.00 -14.34
N LEU A 13 8.36 -6.64 -13.19
CA LEU A 13 7.09 -7.22 -12.72
C LEU A 13 5.96 -7.00 -13.72
N ARG A 14 5.81 -5.77 -14.24
CA ARG A 14 4.78 -5.47 -15.23
C ARG A 14 4.99 -6.29 -16.51
N ALA A 15 6.21 -6.34 -17.05
CA ALA A 15 6.52 -7.14 -18.21
C ALA A 15 6.22 -8.64 -17.97
N CYS A 16 6.61 -9.19 -16.82
CA CYS A 16 6.34 -10.58 -16.46
C CYS A 16 4.84 -10.90 -16.35
N TRP A 17 4.00 -9.93 -16.03
CA TRP A 17 2.56 -10.12 -15.93
C TRP A 17 1.83 -10.03 -17.28
N THR A 18 2.41 -9.30 -18.26
CA THR A 18 1.76 -9.04 -19.56
C THR A 18 2.34 -9.89 -20.69
N ASP A 19 3.66 -9.99 -20.80
CA ASP A 19 4.34 -10.56 -21.96
C ASP A 19 4.58 -12.06 -21.83
N ASP A 20 4.47 -12.82 -22.94
CA ASP A 20 4.74 -14.25 -22.98
C ASP A 20 5.25 -14.68 -24.36
N PRO A 21 6.51 -15.05 -24.53
CA PRO A 21 7.58 -14.95 -23.53
C PRO A 21 7.96 -13.50 -23.20
N VAL A 22 8.58 -13.27 -22.04
CA VAL A 22 9.11 -11.99 -21.61
C VAL A 22 10.63 -11.95 -21.78
N SER A 23 11.13 -10.88 -22.38
CA SER A 23 12.55 -10.50 -22.40
C SER A 23 12.72 -9.13 -21.79
N PHE A 24 13.78 -8.93 -21.02
CA PHE A 24 14.06 -7.67 -20.36
C PHE A 24 15.57 -7.40 -20.34
N HIS A 25 15.97 -6.17 -20.69
CA HIS A 25 17.37 -5.74 -20.75
C HIS A 25 17.53 -4.40 -20.03
N GLY A 26 17.89 -4.45 -18.75
CA GLY A 26 18.19 -3.32 -17.92
C GLY A 26 19.56 -3.42 -17.27
N ASP A 27 19.83 -2.49 -16.36
CA ASP A 27 21.12 -2.43 -15.65
C ASP A 27 21.22 -3.47 -14.52
N ALA A 28 20.11 -3.79 -13.88
CA ALA A 28 20.05 -4.71 -12.74
C ALA A 28 19.49 -6.08 -13.13
N PHE A 29 18.66 -6.15 -14.17
CA PHE A 29 18.04 -7.38 -14.65
C PHE A 29 18.22 -7.50 -16.17
N SER A 30 18.64 -8.69 -16.62
CA SER A 30 18.73 -8.99 -18.05
C SER A 30 18.44 -10.47 -18.27
N PHE A 31 17.44 -10.77 -19.11
CA PHE A 31 17.05 -12.13 -19.47
C PHE A 31 16.25 -12.14 -20.77
N ASP A 32 16.23 -13.29 -21.46
CA ASP A 32 15.54 -13.51 -22.71
C ASP A 32 14.59 -14.70 -22.62
N ASP A 33 13.45 -14.58 -23.30
CA ASP A 33 12.49 -15.66 -23.57
C ASP A 33 12.02 -16.44 -22.33
N VAL A 34 11.91 -15.76 -21.20
CA VAL A 34 11.42 -16.35 -19.95
C VAL A 34 9.89 -16.43 -19.97
N ARG A 35 9.35 -17.56 -19.56
CA ARG A 35 7.91 -17.74 -19.39
C ARG A 35 7.53 -17.71 -17.92
N VAL A 36 6.63 -16.78 -17.56
CA VAL A 36 6.07 -16.63 -16.21
C VAL A 36 4.59 -16.97 -16.27
N LEU A 37 4.22 -18.13 -15.77
CA LEU A 37 2.85 -18.65 -15.84
C LEU A 37 2.36 -19.17 -14.46
N PRO A 38 1.05 -19.09 -14.18
CA PRO A 38 -0.01 -18.50 -15.00
C PRO A 38 0.08 -16.96 -15.01
N LYS A 39 -0.45 -16.34 -16.07
CA LYS A 39 -0.60 -14.89 -16.09
C LYS A 39 -1.71 -14.46 -15.14
N PRO A 40 -1.62 -13.26 -14.54
CA PRO A 40 -2.72 -12.71 -13.74
C PRO A 40 -4.00 -12.58 -14.58
N ALA A 41 -5.14 -12.97 -13.99
CA ALA A 41 -6.43 -12.82 -14.64
C ALA A 41 -6.90 -11.36 -14.74
N HIS A 42 -6.32 -10.48 -13.90
CA HIS A 42 -6.61 -9.05 -13.83
C HIS A 42 -5.30 -8.29 -13.65
N GLU A 43 -5.31 -7.01 -13.96
CA GLU A 43 -4.20 -6.12 -13.65
C GLU A 43 -3.91 -6.12 -12.14
N ILE A 44 -2.64 -6.28 -11.77
CA ILE A 44 -2.20 -6.24 -10.38
C ILE A 44 -1.67 -4.84 -10.08
N PRO A 45 -2.35 -4.04 -9.23
CA PRO A 45 -1.88 -2.72 -8.89
C PRO A 45 -0.63 -2.79 -7.99
N ILE A 46 0.36 -1.95 -8.29
CA ILE A 46 1.59 -1.83 -7.50
C ILE A 46 1.48 -0.61 -6.59
N TRP A 47 1.41 -0.84 -5.29
CA TRP A 47 1.44 0.22 -4.30
C TRP A 47 2.86 0.39 -3.77
N VAL A 48 3.41 1.58 -3.92
CA VAL A 48 4.78 1.89 -3.50
C VAL A 48 4.78 2.47 -2.09
N GLY A 49 5.57 1.85 -1.21
CA GLY A 49 5.71 2.26 0.18
C GLY A 49 6.92 3.16 0.45
N GLY A 50 6.86 3.91 1.54
CA GLY A 50 7.95 4.69 2.08
C GLY A 50 7.66 6.19 2.21
N ARG A 51 8.40 6.88 3.09
CA ARG A 51 8.19 8.31 3.43
C ARG A 51 9.27 9.24 2.84
N SER A 52 10.29 8.69 2.18
CA SER A 52 11.35 9.51 1.59
C SER A 52 10.85 10.22 0.31
N PRO A 53 11.42 11.38 -0.05
CA PRO A 53 11.09 12.05 -1.30
C PRO A 53 11.27 11.14 -2.53
N ALA A 54 12.26 10.24 -2.51
CA ALA A 54 12.47 9.28 -3.60
C ALA A 54 11.37 8.23 -3.67
N ALA A 55 10.86 7.74 -2.53
CA ALA A 55 9.74 6.80 -2.49
C ALA A 55 8.44 7.46 -2.98
N LEU A 56 8.18 8.69 -2.59
CA LEU A 56 7.01 9.43 -3.07
C LEU A 56 7.05 9.65 -4.58
N ARG A 57 8.21 10.10 -5.13
CA ARG A 57 8.36 10.21 -6.59
C ARG A 57 8.17 8.88 -7.31
N ARG A 58 8.67 7.77 -6.74
CA ARG A 58 8.45 6.43 -7.30
C ARG A 58 6.98 6.03 -7.29
N ALA A 59 6.28 6.29 -6.18
CA ALA A 59 4.85 6.03 -6.08
C ALA A 59 4.07 6.75 -7.16
N THR A 60 4.32 8.04 -7.34
CA THR A 60 3.61 8.86 -8.34
C THR A 60 4.02 8.56 -9.78
N ALA A 61 5.28 8.20 -10.04
CA ALA A 61 5.77 7.94 -11.39
C ALA A 61 5.53 6.51 -11.89
N LEU A 62 5.63 5.51 -11.01
CA LEU A 62 5.67 4.10 -11.40
C LEU A 62 4.58 3.25 -10.72
N GLY A 63 3.97 3.73 -9.63
CA GLY A 63 2.97 3.01 -8.88
C GLY A 63 1.54 3.29 -9.32
N ASP A 64 0.64 2.42 -8.87
CA ASP A 64 -0.81 2.56 -8.98
C ASP A 64 -1.42 3.02 -7.64
N GLY A 65 -0.59 3.18 -6.63
CA GLY A 65 -0.94 3.69 -5.31
C GLY A 65 0.26 3.98 -4.43
N TYR A 66 -0.04 4.65 -3.33
CA TYR A 66 0.92 4.98 -2.29
C TYR A 66 0.54 4.29 -0.97
N HIS A 67 1.48 3.60 -0.34
CA HIS A 67 1.30 2.95 0.95
C HIS A 67 2.17 3.59 2.02
N CYS A 68 1.55 4.17 3.05
CA CYS A 68 2.25 4.76 4.19
C CYS A 68 2.22 3.85 5.41
N ILE A 69 3.25 3.94 6.22
CA ILE A 69 3.33 3.27 7.54
C ILE A 69 3.79 4.26 8.59
N SER A 70 3.36 4.05 9.84
CA SER A 70 3.84 4.77 11.00
C SER A 70 3.78 6.31 10.86
N ALA A 71 2.66 6.83 10.37
CA ALA A 71 2.38 8.26 10.29
C ALA A 71 1.05 8.55 10.99
N THR A 72 0.99 9.63 11.76
CA THR A 72 -0.27 10.13 12.29
C THR A 72 -1.13 10.77 11.19
N PRO A 73 -2.43 11.02 11.40
CA PRO A 73 -3.26 11.74 10.43
C PRO A 73 -2.69 13.10 10.02
N ASP A 74 -2.14 13.87 10.96
CA ASP A 74 -1.53 15.17 10.71
C ASP A 74 -0.23 15.06 9.90
N GLU A 75 0.54 14.00 10.10
CA GLU A 75 1.77 13.76 9.35
C GLU A 75 1.50 13.27 7.93
N ILE A 76 0.44 12.47 7.73
CA ILE A 76 0.14 11.90 6.41
C ILE A 76 -0.60 12.89 5.51
N ALA A 77 -1.41 13.79 6.05
CA ALA A 77 -2.22 14.73 5.27
C ALA A 77 -1.40 15.57 4.27
N PRO A 78 -0.27 16.21 4.63
CA PRO A 78 0.55 16.96 3.66
C PRO A 78 1.20 16.04 2.62
N ILE A 79 1.51 14.80 2.96
CA ILE A 79 2.04 13.82 2.01
C ILE A 79 0.97 13.46 0.98
N ILE A 80 -0.25 13.20 1.43
CA ILE A 80 -1.38 12.88 0.53
C ILE A 80 -1.69 14.07 -0.37
N ALA A 81 -1.72 15.29 0.15
CA ALA A 81 -1.95 16.48 -0.65
C ALA A 81 -0.92 16.60 -1.79
N ARG A 82 0.36 16.34 -1.49
CA ARG A 82 1.42 16.33 -2.52
C ARG A 82 1.22 15.21 -3.55
N VAL A 83 0.93 13.99 -3.09
CA VAL A 83 0.69 12.85 -3.99
C VAL A 83 -0.52 13.13 -4.89
N ARG A 84 -1.61 13.67 -4.36
CA ARG A 84 -2.81 14.01 -5.11
C ARG A 84 -2.61 15.16 -6.13
N ALA A 85 -1.69 16.08 -5.85
CA ALA A 85 -1.33 17.11 -6.82
C ALA A 85 -0.68 16.52 -8.09
N GLU A 86 0.06 15.40 -7.97
CA GLU A 86 0.69 14.71 -9.09
C GLU A 86 -0.20 13.59 -9.68
N ARG A 87 -1.05 12.95 -8.86
CA ARG A 87 -1.92 11.82 -9.19
C ARG A 87 -3.36 12.07 -8.69
N PRO A 88 -4.13 12.93 -9.37
CA PRO A 88 -5.48 13.31 -8.96
C PRO A 88 -6.54 12.25 -9.23
N GLU A 89 -6.27 11.26 -10.07
CA GLU A 89 -7.23 10.22 -10.45
C GLU A 89 -7.65 9.35 -9.27
N ALA A 90 -8.95 9.04 -9.17
CA ALA A 90 -9.53 8.24 -8.10
C ALA A 90 -8.97 6.80 -8.04
N GLY A 91 -8.51 6.27 -9.18
CA GLY A 91 -7.88 4.93 -9.26
C GLY A 91 -6.49 4.85 -8.61
N PHE A 92 -5.82 5.99 -8.34
CA PHE A 92 -4.59 5.99 -7.58
C PHE A 92 -4.90 5.88 -6.09
N VAL A 93 -4.67 4.71 -5.50
CA VAL A 93 -5.05 4.40 -4.13
C VAL A 93 -4.03 4.95 -3.12
N VAL A 94 -4.52 5.62 -2.08
CA VAL A 94 -3.73 5.98 -0.90
C VAL A 94 -4.13 5.07 0.24
N SER A 95 -3.17 4.27 0.71
CA SER A 95 -3.36 3.35 1.82
C SER A 95 -2.42 3.65 2.98
N HIS A 96 -2.84 3.25 4.18
CA HIS A 96 -2.05 3.40 5.40
C HIS A 96 -2.12 2.14 6.26
N ARG A 97 -0.97 1.75 6.84
CA ARG A 97 -0.91 0.67 7.83
C ARG A 97 -0.92 1.25 9.23
N THR A 98 -1.91 0.82 10.02
CA THR A 98 -2.02 1.14 11.45
C THR A 98 -1.61 -0.05 12.32
N GLY A 99 -1.29 0.24 13.56
CA GLY A 99 -1.06 -0.78 14.60
C GLY A 99 -2.26 -0.93 15.53
N TRP A 100 -3.48 -0.74 15.03
CA TRP A 100 -4.67 -0.84 15.86
C TRP A 100 -4.80 -2.24 16.46
N ASP A 101 -4.83 -2.29 17.78
CA ASP A 101 -5.07 -3.49 18.56
C ASP A 101 -6.25 -3.27 19.50
N PRO A 102 -7.46 -3.74 19.14
CA PRO A 102 -8.68 -3.50 19.91
C PRO A 102 -8.70 -4.25 21.25
N GLN A 103 -7.77 -5.17 21.50
CA GLN A 103 -7.64 -5.83 22.79
C GLN A 103 -6.87 -4.96 23.81
N GLY A 104 -6.12 -3.96 23.34
CA GLY A 104 -5.34 -3.05 24.18
C GLY A 104 -5.67 -1.56 24.00
N MET A 105 -6.47 -1.21 23.00
CA MET A 105 -6.85 0.18 22.69
C MET A 105 -8.34 0.40 22.95
N ASP A 106 -8.68 1.61 23.38
CA ASP A 106 -10.09 2.03 23.46
C ASP A 106 -10.71 2.06 22.04
N PRO A 107 -11.84 1.38 21.80
CA PRO A 107 -12.55 1.42 20.53
C PRO A 107 -12.85 2.83 20.02
N GLU A 108 -13.10 3.78 20.90
CA GLU A 108 -13.37 5.17 20.50
C GLU A 108 -12.13 5.84 19.92
N VAL A 109 -10.95 5.56 20.45
CA VAL A 109 -9.68 6.05 19.89
C VAL A 109 -9.49 5.53 18.47
N ILE A 110 -9.79 4.25 18.23
CA ILE A 110 -9.69 3.64 16.89
C ILE A 110 -10.66 4.34 15.92
N ARG A 111 -11.90 4.63 16.34
CA ARG A 111 -12.88 5.34 15.51
C ARG A 111 -12.42 6.76 15.18
N ILE A 112 -11.96 7.50 16.18
CA ILE A 112 -11.44 8.86 15.99
C ILE A 112 -10.26 8.86 15.01
N GLU A 113 -9.31 7.94 15.16
CA GLU A 113 -8.19 7.84 14.22
C GLU A 113 -8.63 7.42 12.82
N ARG A 114 -9.58 6.48 12.69
CA ARG A 114 -10.16 6.10 11.41
C ARG A 114 -10.72 7.32 10.67
N ASP A 115 -11.56 8.10 11.36
CA ASP A 115 -12.21 9.27 10.78
C ASP A 115 -11.18 10.35 10.40
N ALA A 116 -10.13 10.50 11.21
CA ALA A 116 -9.04 11.42 10.93
C ALA A 116 -8.20 10.99 9.71
N TYR A 117 -7.93 9.69 9.54
CA TYR A 117 -7.25 9.18 8.34
C TYR A 117 -8.12 9.33 7.09
N GLU A 118 -9.42 9.05 7.19
CA GLU A 118 -10.37 9.28 6.10
C GLU A 118 -10.41 10.76 5.70
N ALA A 119 -10.53 11.66 6.66
CA ALA A 119 -10.50 13.10 6.44
C ALA A 119 -9.17 13.58 5.82
N ALA A 120 -8.05 12.95 6.15
CA ALA A 120 -6.76 13.19 5.54
C ALA A 120 -6.65 12.65 4.10
N GLY A 121 -7.62 11.84 3.63
CA GLY A 121 -7.65 11.29 2.27
C GLY A 121 -7.08 9.88 2.13
N VAL A 122 -6.92 9.14 3.23
CA VAL A 122 -6.61 7.70 3.19
C VAL A 122 -7.85 6.94 2.73
N GLN A 123 -7.71 6.13 1.68
CA GLN A 123 -8.81 5.35 1.11
C GLN A 123 -8.82 3.91 1.60
N TYR A 124 -7.68 3.41 2.07
CA TYR A 124 -7.53 2.02 2.47
C TYR A 124 -6.64 1.90 3.71
N VAL A 125 -7.19 1.37 4.79
CA VAL A 125 -6.44 1.11 6.02
C VAL A 125 -6.14 -0.38 6.14
N VAL A 126 -4.89 -0.71 6.40
CA VAL A 126 -4.43 -2.06 6.73
C VAL A 126 -4.16 -2.10 8.23
N ALA A 127 -5.09 -2.64 8.99
CA ALA A 127 -4.89 -2.85 10.41
C ALA A 127 -3.98 -4.06 10.66
N ALA A 128 -3.01 -3.91 11.53
CA ALA A 128 -2.03 -4.95 11.86
C ALA A 128 -1.86 -5.05 13.39
N PRO A 129 -2.79 -5.69 14.09
CA PRO A 129 -2.65 -5.92 15.53
C PRO A 129 -1.46 -6.85 15.80
N TRP A 130 -0.66 -6.49 16.81
CA TRP A 130 0.55 -7.22 17.17
C TRP A 130 0.22 -8.31 18.20
N GLN A 131 -0.40 -9.40 17.75
CA GLN A 131 -0.74 -10.54 18.59
C GLN A 131 0.27 -11.67 18.43
N ARG A 132 0.42 -12.48 19.52
CA ARG A 132 1.39 -13.58 19.56
C ARG A 132 0.81 -14.91 19.11
N THR A 133 -0.49 -15.09 19.26
CA THR A 133 -1.18 -16.32 18.87
C THR A 133 -2.14 -16.03 17.72
N LEU A 134 -2.46 -17.05 16.93
CA LEU A 134 -3.44 -16.95 15.87
C LEU A 134 -4.83 -16.61 16.43
N ASP A 135 -5.22 -17.21 17.54
CA ASP A 135 -6.53 -17.00 18.17
C ASP A 135 -6.69 -15.55 18.64
N ASP A 136 -5.67 -14.97 19.28
CA ASP A 136 -5.67 -13.58 19.69
C ASP A 136 -5.70 -12.64 18.47
N TRP A 137 -4.97 -13.01 17.41
CA TRP A 137 -4.98 -12.21 16.16
C TRP A 137 -6.36 -12.24 15.49
N LEU A 138 -7.00 -13.42 15.37
CA LEU A 138 -8.35 -13.55 14.81
C LEU A 138 -9.36 -12.78 15.65
N ARG A 139 -9.28 -12.88 16.98
CA ARG A 139 -10.13 -12.09 17.87
C ARG A 139 -9.97 -10.58 17.68
N SER A 140 -8.72 -10.12 17.51
CA SER A 140 -8.49 -8.69 17.22
C SER A 140 -9.11 -8.28 15.89
N MET A 141 -9.06 -9.12 14.87
CA MET A 141 -9.67 -8.81 13.57
C MET A 141 -11.20 -8.76 13.64
N GLU A 142 -11.84 -9.67 14.39
CA GLU A 142 -13.28 -9.64 14.64
C GLU A 142 -13.70 -8.36 15.34
N LEU A 143 -13.02 -8.00 16.45
CA LEU A 143 -13.29 -6.76 17.18
C LEU A 143 -13.06 -5.52 16.32
N LEU A 144 -12.01 -5.50 15.50
CA LEU A 144 -11.77 -4.39 14.56
C LEU A 144 -12.89 -4.27 13.54
N ALA A 145 -13.38 -5.37 12.99
CA ALA A 145 -14.51 -5.36 12.06
C ALA A 145 -15.77 -4.73 12.68
N ASP A 146 -16.04 -5.00 13.96
CA ASP A 146 -17.15 -4.40 14.70
C ASP A 146 -16.94 -2.90 14.97
N ILE A 147 -15.69 -2.48 15.19
CA ILE A 147 -15.35 -1.08 15.50
C ILE A 147 -15.35 -0.21 14.25
N VAL A 148 -14.75 -0.71 13.14
CA VAL A 148 -14.53 0.08 11.91
C VAL A 148 -15.48 -0.29 10.77
N GLY A 149 -16.34 -1.28 10.98
CA GLY A 149 -17.35 -1.69 10.02
C GLY A 149 -18.27 -0.54 9.59
N PRO A 150 -19.00 -0.67 8.49
CA PRO A 150 -19.92 0.36 8.04
C PRO A 150 -20.90 0.68 9.19
N SER A 151 -21.00 1.95 9.52
CA SER A 151 -22.07 2.42 10.42
C SER A 151 -23.40 1.98 9.81
N ALA A 152 -24.18 1.19 10.56
CA ALA A 152 -25.48 0.67 10.16
C ALA A 152 -26.45 1.81 9.83
#